data_6244332c61cefc16986eef03bcd4e9dc
#
_entry.id   6244332c61cefc16986eef03bcd4e9dc
#
_cell.length_a   1.000
_cell.length_b   1.000
_cell.length_c   1.000
_cell.angle_alpha   90.00
_cell.angle_beta   90.00
_cell.angle_gamma   90.00
#
_symmetry.space_group_name_H-M   'P 1'
#
loop_
_entity.id
_entity.type
_entity.pdbx_description
1 polymer ?
#
loop_
_entity_poly.entity_id
_entity_poly.type
_entity_poly.pdbx_seq_one_letter_code
_entity_poly.pdbx_strand_id
1 'polypeptide(L)'
;CILFNEKGEMCSVAQREFTQYFPKPGWVEHDADEIWASMLGVAVEAMNMINAEAEDIAAIGITNQRETTIVWDKNTGEPVYHAIVWQCRRTSEYCDELKAKGLTEKFRQKPGAREKAEAGELLFGTVETWLIWKLTKGRVHVTDYSNAARTMLFNINTLEWDDEILQELNIPKCMLPQARPSSEVYGMTDSTYFNGEIPIAGAAGDQQAALFGQTCFTPGEAKNTYGTGAFLLMNTGEKPVFSENGLITTIAWGLDGKVNYALEGSIFVAGAAIQW
;
A
#
# COMPACT_ATOMS: atom_id res chain seq x y z
N CYS A 1 -11.56 11.05 1.11
CA CYS A 1 -11.80 11.11 -0.34
C CYS A 1 -11.84 12.57 -0.81
N ILE A 2 -11.24 12.84 -1.96
CA ILE A 2 -11.23 14.17 -2.58
C ILE A 2 -11.64 13.99 -4.05
N LEU A 3 -12.59 14.79 -4.51
CA LEU A 3 -12.94 14.90 -5.92
C LEU A 3 -12.28 16.12 -6.54
N PHE A 4 -11.63 15.91 -7.67
CA PHE A 4 -10.98 16.95 -8.47
C PHE A 4 -11.67 17.07 -9.84
N ASN A 5 -11.73 18.28 -10.38
CA ASN A 5 -12.14 18.49 -11.77
C ASN A 5 -10.95 18.33 -12.74
N GLU A 6 -11.19 18.46 -14.04
CA GLU A 6 -10.17 18.37 -15.10
C GLU A 6 -9.01 19.36 -14.96
N LYS A 7 -9.22 20.46 -14.21
CA LYS A 7 -8.18 21.47 -13.94
C LYS A 7 -7.36 21.16 -12.69
N GLY A 8 -7.67 20.06 -11.99
CA GLY A 8 -7.05 19.75 -10.71
C GLY A 8 -7.58 20.58 -9.54
N GLU A 9 -8.70 21.27 -9.70
CA GLU A 9 -9.34 22.02 -8.62
C GLU A 9 -10.18 21.05 -7.76
N MET A 10 -10.11 21.24 -6.47
CA MET A 10 -10.85 20.41 -5.49
C MET A 10 -12.33 20.80 -5.47
N CYS A 11 -13.20 19.85 -5.81
CA CYS A 11 -14.65 20.05 -5.88
C CYS A 11 -15.36 19.66 -4.58
N SER A 12 -14.93 18.57 -3.95
CA SER A 12 -15.46 18.12 -2.66
C SER A 12 -14.41 17.32 -1.87
N VAL A 13 -14.59 17.30 -0.55
CA VAL A 13 -13.73 16.56 0.38
C VAL A 13 -14.60 15.92 1.46
N ALA A 14 -14.45 14.64 1.68
CA ALA A 14 -15.00 13.94 2.83
C ALA A 14 -13.90 13.14 3.54
N GLN A 15 -13.93 13.13 4.85
CA GLN A 15 -12.94 12.39 5.64
C GLN A 15 -13.59 11.77 6.87
N ARG A 16 -13.06 10.62 7.28
CA ARG A 16 -13.49 9.89 8.46
C ARG A 16 -12.32 9.20 9.11
N GLU A 17 -12.22 9.30 10.42
CA GLU A 17 -11.25 8.54 11.19
C GLU A 17 -11.72 7.08 11.33
N PHE A 18 -10.76 6.19 11.54
CA PHE A 18 -10.98 4.80 11.92
C PHE A 18 -10.12 4.44 13.13
N THR A 19 -10.51 3.39 13.83
CA THR A 19 -9.92 3.03 15.12
C THR A 19 -8.50 2.50 14.96
N GLN A 20 -7.58 2.97 15.83
CA GLN A 20 -6.28 2.34 16.02
C GLN A 20 -6.31 1.46 17.26
N TYR A 21 -5.87 0.22 17.12
CA TYR A 21 -5.79 -0.76 18.19
C TYR A 21 -4.37 -0.93 18.67
N PHE A 22 -4.17 -0.90 19.99
CA PHE A 22 -2.87 -1.08 20.67
C PHE A 22 -2.95 -2.27 21.62
N PRO A 23 -3.03 -3.53 21.12
CA PRO A 23 -3.30 -4.70 21.95
C PRO A 23 -2.16 -5.02 22.94
N LYS A 24 -0.94 -4.58 22.66
CA LYS A 24 0.25 -4.72 23.53
C LYS A 24 1.19 -3.52 23.31
N PRO A 25 2.12 -3.24 24.24
CA PRO A 25 3.14 -2.21 24.04
C PRO A 25 3.90 -2.42 22.72
N GLY A 26 3.97 -1.38 21.89
CA GLY A 26 4.62 -1.41 20.59
C GLY A 26 3.86 -2.14 19.47
N TRP A 27 2.65 -2.66 19.73
CA TRP A 27 1.79 -3.24 18.73
C TRP A 27 0.77 -2.23 18.23
N VAL A 28 0.60 -2.17 16.92
CA VAL A 28 -0.38 -1.29 16.28
C VAL A 28 -1.12 -2.09 15.22
N GLU A 29 -2.44 -2.05 15.28
CA GLU A 29 -3.34 -2.78 14.39
C GLU A 29 -4.48 -1.89 13.93
N HIS A 30 -5.02 -2.18 12.75
CA HIS A 30 -6.26 -1.62 12.24
C HIS A 30 -7.23 -2.75 11.85
N ASP A 31 -8.52 -2.48 11.96
CA ASP A 31 -9.55 -3.33 11.38
C ASP A 31 -9.64 -3.05 9.87
N ALA A 32 -9.41 -4.07 9.04
CA ALA A 32 -9.41 -3.91 7.59
C ALA A 32 -10.83 -3.63 7.03
N ASP A 33 -11.87 -4.15 7.67
CA ASP A 33 -13.26 -3.88 7.28
C ASP A 33 -13.70 -2.47 7.72
N GLU A 34 -13.18 -1.95 8.82
CA GLU A 34 -13.38 -0.55 9.22
C GLU A 34 -12.70 0.41 8.23
N ILE A 35 -11.47 0.10 7.77
CA ILE A 35 -10.79 0.84 6.69
C ILE A 35 -11.66 0.84 5.42
N TRP A 36 -12.16 -0.33 5.02
CA TRP A 36 -13.05 -0.46 3.86
C TRP A 36 -14.32 0.37 3.99
N ALA A 37 -15.02 0.23 5.11
CA ALA A 37 -16.28 0.92 5.36
C ALA A 37 -16.11 2.44 5.42
N SER A 38 -15.02 2.93 6.04
CA SER A 38 -14.73 4.36 6.11
C SER A 38 -14.40 4.92 4.72
N MET A 39 -13.59 4.21 3.93
CA MET A 39 -13.22 4.62 2.57
C MET A 39 -14.44 4.70 1.66
N LEU A 40 -15.25 3.63 1.62
CA LEU A 40 -16.48 3.62 0.80
C LEU A 40 -17.45 4.71 1.23
N GLY A 41 -17.63 4.89 2.55
CA GLY A 41 -18.49 5.92 3.10
C GLY A 41 -18.09 7.32 2.68
N VAL A 42 -16.81 7.67 2.78
CA VAL A 42 -16.34 9.01 2.38
C VAL A 42 -16.33 9.20 0.85
N ALA A 43 -16.18 8.13 0.06
CA ALA A 43 -16.28 8.22 -1.39
C ALA A 43 -17.72 8.58 -1.81
N VAL A 44 -18.71 7.89 -1.27
CA VAL A 44 -20.14 8.17 -1.52
C VAL A 44 -20.52 9.55 -0.98
N GLU A 45 -20.03 9.94 0.21
CA GLU A 45 -20.29 11.25 0.79
C GLU A 45 -19.72 12.38 -0.09
N ALA A 46 -18.50 12.26 -0.57
CA ALA A 46 -17.87 13.25 -1.43
C ALA A 46 -18.61 13.44 -2.77
N MET A 47 -19.09 12.34 -3.37
CA MET A 47 -19.92 12.38 -4.58
C MET A 47 -21.26 13.09 -4.31
N ASN A 48 -21.93 12.74 -3.22
CA ASN A 48 -23.22 13.34 -2.85
C ASN A 48 -23.13 14.85 -2.58
N MET A 49 -22.02 15.35 -2.04
CA MET A 49 -21.81 16.79 -1.78
C MET A 49 -21.96 17.65 -3.03
N ILE A 50 -21.67 17.12 -4.20
CA ILE A 50 -21.73 17.84 -5.48
C ILE A 50 -22.74 17.21 -6.45
N ASN A 51 -23.54 16.25 -6.00
CA ASN A 51 -24.48 15.47 -6.80
C ASN A 51 -23.82 14.79 -8.02
N ALA A 52 -22.61 14.29 -7.87
CA ALA A 52 -21.92 13.55 -8.93
C ALA A 52 -22.44 12.10 -9.00
N GLU A 53 -22.65 11.63 -10.22
CA GLU A 53 -22.98 10.23 -10.53
C GLU A 53 -21.71 9.48 -10.96
N ALA A 54 -21.76 8.16 -11.03
CA ALA A 54 -20.61 7.34 -11.43
C ALA A 54 -20.06 7.73 -12.81
N GLU A 55 -20.95 8.13 -13.73
CA GLU A 55 -20.61 8.54 -15.10
C GLU A 55 -19.82 9.85 -15.17
N ASP A 56 -19.90 10.69 -14.14
CA ASP A 56 -19.15 11.94 -14.02
C ASP A 56 -17.70 11.70 -13.55
N ILE A 57 -17.41 10.50 -13.03
CA ILE A 57 -16.09 10.16 -12.44
C ILE A 57 -15.23 9.46 -13.48
N ALA A 58 -14.21 10.14 -13.97
CA ALA A 58 -13.29 9.59 -14.96
C ALA A 58 -12.48 8.39 -14.43
N ALA A 59 -12.02 8.44 -13.18
CA ALA A 59 -11.27 7.35 -12.54
C ALA A 59 -11.11 7.56 -11.03
N ILE A 60 -10.78 6.46 -10.35
CA ILE A 60 -10.37 6.43 -8.94
C ILE A 60 -8.86 6.20 -8.88
N GLY A 61 -8.16 7.08 -8.14
CA GLY A 61 -6.79 6.87 -7.68
C GLY A 61 -6.76 6.54 -6.18
N ILE A 62 -5.96 5.58 -5.79
CA ILE A 62 -5.85 5.12 -4.39
C ILE A 62 -4.43 5.38 -3.89
N THR A 63 -4.34 6.04 -2.74
CA THR A 63 -3.09 6.13 -1.99
C THR A 63 -3.29 5.60 -0.57
N ASN A 64 -2.24 5.06 0.03
CA ASN A 64 -2.33 4.33 1.29
C ASN A 64 -1.07 4.49 2.13
N GLN A 65 -1.21 4.27 3.44
CA GLN A 65 -0.07 4.02 4.31
C GLN A 65 0.62 2.72 3.89
N ARG A 66 1.89 2.83 3.49
CA ARG A 66 2.67 1.70 2.98
C ARG A 66 2.93 0.65 4.06
N GLU A 67 3.33 -0.55 3.66
CA GLU A 67 3.77 -1.67 4.49
C GLU A 67 2.68 -2.26 5.42
N THR A 68 1.56 -1.58 5.61
CA THR A 68 0.44 -2.11 6.39
C THR A 68 -0.10 -3.36 5.72
N THR A 69 -0.01 -4.49 6.41
CA THR A 69 -0.23 -5.83 5.86
C THR A 69 -1.60 -6.36 6.22
N ILE A 70 -2.32 -6.84 5.21
CA ILE A 70 -3.62 -7.50 5.35
C ILE A 70 -3.55 -8.88 4.69
N VAL A 71 -4.10 -9.91 5.35
CA VAL A 71 -4.30 -11.25 4.80
C VAL A 71 -5.77 -11.61 4.97
N TRP A 72 -6.40 -12.10 3.91
CA TRP A 72 -7.83 -12.44 3.92
C TRP A 72 -8.11 -13.73 3.18
N ASP A 73 -9.23 -14.36 3.51
CA ASP A 73 -9.74 -15.53 2.81
C ASP A 73 -10.36 -15.12 1.47
N LYS A 74 -9.88 -15.70 0.38
CA LYS A 74 -10.32 -15.39 -0.99
C LYS A 74 -11.80 -15.68 -1.23
N ASN A 75 -12.33 -16.69 -0.55
CA ASN A 75 -13.70 -17.18 -0.80
C ASN A 75 -14.74 -16.38 0.00
N THR A 76 -14.39 -16.00 1.24
CA THR A 76 -15.31 -15.26 2.13
C THR A 76 -15.08 -13.76 2.06
N GLY A 77 -13.86 -13.32 1.74
CA GLY A 77 -13.45 -11.93 1.79
C GLY A 77 -13.23 -11.42 3.21
N GLU A 78 -13.13 -12.31 4.19
CA GLU A 78 -12.91 -11.94 5.59
C GLU A 78 -11.41 -11.90 5.92
N PRO A 79 -10.93 -10.83 6.56
CA PRO A 79 -9.57 -10.77 7.08
C PRO A 79 -9.31 -11.87 8.11
N VAL A 80 -8.18 -12.58 7.99
CA VAL A 80 -7.80 -13.63 8.96
C VAL A 80 -7.30 -13.05 10.28
N TYR A 81 -6.93 -11.78 10.28
CA TYR A 81 -6.47 -11.02 11.43
C TYR A 81 -6.57 -9.51 11.13
N HIS A 82 -6.50 -8.66 12.16
CA HIS A 82 -6.35 -7.22 11.99
C HIS A 82 -5.15 -6.88 11.10
N ALA A 83 -5.24 -5.81 10.33
CA ALA A 83 -4.13 -5.27 9.57
C ALA A 83 -2.97 -4.90 10.50
N ILE A 84 -1.78 -5.42 10.21
CA ILE A 84 -0.57 -5.09 10.96
C ILE A 84 0.01 -3.80 10.39
N VAL A 85 -0.02 -2.74 11.20
CA VAL A 85 0.34 -1.39 10.76
C VAL A 85 1.86 -1.24 10.65
N TRP A 86 2.34 -0.42 9.73
CA TRP A 86 3.75 -0.13 9.49
C TRP A 86 4.52 0.32 10.76
N GLN A 87 3.85 0.94 11.72
CA GLN A 87 4.42 1.37 13.02
C GLN A 87 4.60 0.21 14.01
N CYS A 88 4.01 -0.96 13.74
CA CYS A 88 4.00 -2.08 14.66
C CYS A 88 5.40 -2.67 14.83
N ARG A 89 5.84 -2.80 16.08
CA ARG A 89 7.18 -3.31 16.44
C ARG A 89 7.22 -4.77 16.84
N ARG A 90 6.13 -5.54 16.64
CA ARG A 90 6.05 -6.96 17.02
C ARG A 90 7.08 -7.85 16.35
N THR A 91 7.58 -7.44 15.17
CA THR A 91 8.57 -8.17 14.39
C THR A 91 10.01 -7.71 14.64
N SER A 92 10.26 -6.70 15.51
CA SER A 92 11.59 -6.16 15.73
C SER A 92 12.59 -7.21 16.23
N GLU A 93 12.21 -8.00 17.23
CA GLU A 93 13.05 -9.10 17.75
C GLU A 93 13.33 -10.15 16.68
N TYR A 94 12.33 -10.46 15.84
CA TYR A 94 12.47 -11.36 14.72
C TYR A 94 13.42 -10.81 13.65
N CYS A 95 13.32 -9.53 13.31
CA CYS A 95 14.27 -8.87 12.41
C CYS A 95 15.70 -8.91 12.95
N ASP A 96 15.88 -8.75 14.25
CA ASP A 96 17.18 -8.85 14.89
C ASP A 96 17.70 -10.31 14.92
N GLU A 97 16.82 -11.30 15.10
CA GLU A 97 17.15 -12.71 14.93
C GLU A 97 17.55 -13.06 13.49
N LEU A 98 16.84 -12.53 12.48
CA LEU A 98 17.19 -12.73 11.06
C LEU A 98 18.58 -12.16 10.74
N LYS A 99 18.90 -10.97 11.26
CA LYS A 99 20.23 -10.36 11.13
C LYS A 99 21.31 -11.19 11.79
N ALA A 100 21.05 -11.74 12.99
CA ALA A 100 22.02 -12.49 13.78
C ALA A 100 22.29 -13.91 13.28
N LYS A 101 21.32 -14.56 12.64
CA LYS A 101 21.34 -16.00 12.31
C LYS A 101 21.54 -16.32 10.83
N GLY A 102 21.53 -15.31 9.93
CA GLY A 102 21.53 -15.63 8.51
C GLY A 102 20.47 -16.69 8.17
N LEU A 103 19.21 -16.53 8.68
CA LEU A 103 18.00 -17.24 8.25
C LEU A 103 17.42 -18.40 9.09
N THR A 104 16.15 -18.33 9.46
CA THR A 104 14.99 -19.16 9.08
C THR A 104 14.77 -20.54 9.68
N GLU A 105 14.39 -20.72 10.90
CA GLU A 105 13.72 -21.98 11.30
C GLU A 105 12.38 -21.81 12.05
N LYS A 106 11.95 -20.61 12.39
CA LYS A 106 10.82 -20.42 13.32
C LYS A 106 9.43 -20.12 12.72
N PHE A 107 9.28 -19.99 11.40
CA PHE A 107 7.95 -19.81 10.77
C PHE A 107 7.12 -21.09 10.65
N ARG A 108 7.65 -22.24 11.07
CA ARG A 108 7.05 -23.56 10.87
C ARG A 108 5.87 -23.93 11.79
N GLN A 109 5.35 -23.05 12.65
CA GLN A 109 4.50 -23.49 13.75
C GLN A 109 3.05 -22.98 13.80
N LYS A 110 2.38 -22.68 12.68
CA LYS A 110 0.91 -22.53 12.66
C LYS A 110 0.30 -23.33 11.50
N PRO A 111 -0.18 -24.57 11.73
CA PRO A 111 -0.57 -25.48 10.66
C PRO A 111 -1.75 -25.01 9.80
N GLY A 112 -2.82 -24.48 10.36
CA GLY A 112 -4.06 -24.24 9.64
C GLY A 112 -4.02 -23.07 8.60
N ALA A 113 -3.35 -21.97 8.90
CA ALA A 113 -3.23 -20.84 7.98
C ALA A 113 -2.28 -21.16 6.80
N ARG A 114 -1.27 -22.01 7.03
CA ARG A 114 -0.31 -22.40 6.00
C ARG A 114 -0.96 -23.27 4.92
N GLU A 115 -1.74 -24.27 5.30
CA GLU A 115 -2.41 -25.16 4.36
C GLU A 115 -3.33 -24.38 3.43
N LYS A 116 -4.10 -23.43 3.95
CA LYS A 116 -4.94 -22.52 3.17
C LYS A 116 -4.13 -21.59 2.26
N ALA A 117 -2.99 -21.08 2.72
CA ALA A 117 -2.11 -20.24 1.92
C ALA A 117 -1.50 -21.02 0.75
N GLU A 118 -1.00 -22.25 0.99
CA GLU A 118 -0.45 -23.14 -0.03
C GLU A 118 -1.52 -23.61 -1.04
N ALA A 119 -2.78 -23.74 -0.59
CA ALA A 119 -3.92 -24.04 -1.44
C ALA A 119 -4.39 -22.83 -2.29
N GLY A 120 -3.83 -21.63 -2.07
CA GLY A 120 -4.25 -20.41 -2.77
C GLY A 120 -5.62 -19.87 -2.30
N GLU A 121 -6.05 -20.26 -1.10
CA GLU A 121 -7.30 -19.79 -0.48
C GLU A 121 -7.12 -18.48 0.30
N LEU A 122 -5.88 -18.11 0.64
CA LEU A 122 -5.56 -16.83 1.29
C LEU A 122 -4.91 -15.87 0.30
N LEU A 123 -5.29 -14.61 0.40
CA LEU A 123 -4.69 -13.51 -0.33
C LEU A 123 -3.97 -12.55 0.63
N PHE A 124 -2.87 -11.99 0.15
CA PHE A 124 -2.09 -10.96 0.82
C PHE A 124 -2.17 -9.65 0.05
N GLY A 125 -2.11 -8.54 0.76
CA GLY A 125 -1.93 -7.23 0.16
C GLY A 125 -1.63 -6.16 1.18
N THR A 126 -1.20 -5.01 0.68
CA THR A 126 -1.21 -3.75 1.37
C THR A 126 -2.60 -3.11 1.27
N VAL A 127 -2.82 -1.98 1.91
CA VAL A 127 -4.18 -1.40 2.03
C VAL A 127 -4.82 -1.14 0.66
N GLU A 128 -4.07 -0.61 -0.33
CA GLU A 128 -4.60 -0.36 -1.67
C GLU A 128 -5.03 -1.65 -2.37
N THR A 129 -4.26 -2.74 -2.22
CA THR A 129 -4.62 -4.06 -2.77
C THR A 129 -5.96 -4.55 -2.20
N TRP A 130 -6.13 -4.43 -0.89
CA TRP A 130 -7.38 -4.75 -0.20
C TRP A 130 -8.54 -3.92 -0.72
N LEU A 131 -8.37 -2.61 -0.86
CA LEU A 131 -9.39 -1.69 -1.36
C LEU A 131 -9.77 -1.98 -2.82
N ILE A 132 -8.79 -2.23 -3.69
CA ILE A 132 -9.03 -2.62 -5.08
C ILE A 132 -9.81 -3.95 -5.14
N TRP A 133 -9.39 -4.93 -4.34
CA TRP A 133 -10.07 -6.22 -4.28
C TRP A 133 -11.53 -6.08 -3.81
N LYS A 134 -11.79 -5.29 -2.77
CA LYS A 134 -13.15 -5.00 -2.28
C LYS A 134 -13.97 -4.22 -3.30
N LEU A 135 -13.44 -3.14 -3.87
CA LEU A 135 -14.11 -2.31 -4.89
C LEU A 135 -14.53 -3.12 -6.13
N THR A 136 -13.75 -4.14 -6.48
CA THR A 136 -14.02 -5.02 -7.62
C THR A 136 -14.76 -6.29 -7.25
N LYS A 137 -15.24 -6.43 -6.00
CA LYS A 137 -15.85 -7.66 -5.47
C LYS A 137 -15.04 -8.92 -5.77
N GLY A 138 -13.74 -8.85 -5.52
CA GLY A 138 -12.83 -9.99 -5.64
C GLY A 138 -12.36 -10.30 -7.06
N ARG A 139 -12.73 -9.50 -8.07
CA ARG A 139 -12.34 -9.74 -9.46
C ARG A 139 -10.88 -9.38 -9.76
N VAL A 140 -10.29 -8.45 -8.99
CA VAL A 140 -8.93 -7.93 -9.23
C VAL A 140 -8.10 -8.01 -7.96
N HIS A 141 -6.95 -8.68 -8.05
CA HIS A 141 -5.96 -8.81 -6.98
C HIS A 141 -4.62 -8.29 -7.48
N VAL A 142 -4.39 -6.99 -7.30
CA VAL A 142 -3.22 -6.27 -7.79
C VAL A 142 -2.64 -5.34 -6.72
N THR A 143 -1.36 -5.03 -6.84
CA THR A 143 -0.66 -3.95 -6.14
C THR A 143 0.12 -3.12 -7.15
N ASP A 144 0.46 -1.88 -6.81
CA ASP A 144 1.36 -1.11 -7.66
C ASP A 144 2.84 -1.35 -7.31
N TYR A 145 3.74 -1.00 -8.24
CA TYR A 145 5.18 -1.19 -8.02
C TYR A 145 5.70 -0.43 -6.80
N SER A 146 5.14 0.74 -6.48
CA SER A 146 5.62 1.54 -5.35
C SER A 146 5.30 0.88 -4.01
N ASN A 147 4.11 0.29 -3.86
CA ASN A 147 3.74 -0.51 -2.69
C ASN A 147 4.46 -1.86 -2.65
N ALA A 148 4.54 -2.57 -3.79
CA ALA A 148 5.28 -3.84 -3.89
C ALA A 148 6.73 -3.69 -3.42
N ALA A 149 7.41 -2.62 -3.85
CA ALA A 149 8.80 -2.31 -3.46
C ALA A 149 9.00 -2.13 -1.94
N ARG A 150 7.94 -1.88 -1.19
CA ARG A 150 7.99 -1.71 0.26
C ARG A 150 7.74 -2.98 1.06
N THR A 151 7.41 -4.08 0.41
CA THR A 151 7.10 -5.35 1.08
C THR A 151 8.33 -6.15 1.51
N MET A 152 9.51 -5.81 1.04
CA MET A 152 10.77 -6.58 1.10
C MET A 152 10.71 -7.92 0.34
N LEU A 153 9.62 -8.22 -0.35
CA LEU A 153 9.40 -9.45 -1.11
C LEU A 153 9.56 -9.26 -2.62
N PHE A 154 9.68 -8.00 -3.04
CA PHE A 154 9.65 -7.59 -4.45
C PHE A 154 11.03 -7.16 -4.92
N ASN A 155 11.49 -7.70 -6.04
CA ASN A 155 12.76 -7.33 -6.65
C ASN A 155 12.55 -6.10 -7.54
N ILE A 156 13.07 -4.95 -7.10
CA ILE A 156 12.90 -3.67 -7.80
C ILE A 156 13.65 -3.58 -9.14
N ASN A 157 14.57 -4.51 -9.43
CA ASN A 157 15.30 -4.53 -10.70
C ASN A 157 14.57 -5.35 -11.76
N THR A 158 13.95 -6.48 -11.37
CA THR A 158 13.19 -7.36 -12.28
C THR A 158 11.72 -7.02 -12.35
N LEU A 159 11.19 -6.24 -11.39
CA LEU A 159 9.77 -5.90 -11.21
C LEU A 159 8.90 -7.14 -10.99
N GLU A 160 9.44 -8.10 -10.25
CA GLU A 160 8.78 -9.37 -9.92
C GLU A 160 8.95 -9.68 -8.43
N TRP A 161 8.08 -10.54 -7.91
CA TRP A 161 8.24 -11.12 -6.59
C TRP A 161 9.49 -11.99 -6.56
N ASP A 162 10.34 -11.82 -5.55
CA ASP A 162 11.62 -12.49 -5.42
C ASP A 162 11.45 -13.91 -4.90
N ASP A 163 11.59 -14.90 -5.78
CA ASP A 163 11.36 -16.30 -5.46
C ASP A 163 12.33 -16.84 -4.39
N GLU A 164 13.56 -16.34 -4.32
CA GLU A 164 14.53 -16.74 -3.30
C GLU A 164 14.10 -16.25 -1.91
N ILE A 165 13.67 -14.99 -1.83
CA ILE A 165 13.14 -14.40 -0.58
C ILE A 165 11.85 -15.11 -0.17
N LEU A 166 10.93 -15.37 -1.10
CA LEU A 166 9.69 -16.07 -0.81
C LEU A 166 9.91 -17.49 -0.29
N GLN A 167 10.85 -18.22 -0.91
CA GLN A 167 11.24 -19.56 -0.46
C GLN A 167 11.84 -19.51 0.94
N GLU A 168 12.74 -18.57 1.16
CA GLU A 168 13.43 -18.40 2.44
C GLU A 168 12.46 -18.07 3.58
N LEU A 169 11.52 -17.13 3.34
CA LEU A 169 10.49 -16.76 4.31
C LEU A 169 9.31 -17.74 4.33
N ASN A 170 9.33 -18.76 3.45
CA ASN A 170 8.27 -19.74 3.30
C ASN A 170 6.89 -19.12 3.05
N ILE A 171 6.85 -18.14 2.14
CA ILE A 171 5.63 -17.44 1.71
C ILE A 171 5.17 -18.02 0.37
N PRO A 172 3.95 -18.59 0.28
CA PRO A 172 3.40 -19.08 -0.98
C PRO A 172 3.16 -17.95 -1.98
N LYS A 173 3.79 -18.02 -3.15
CA LYS A 173 3.66 -16.98 -4.20
C LYS A 173 2.21 -16.79 -4.67
N CYS A 174 1.38 -17.84 -4.58
CA CYS A 174 -0.02 -17.81 -4.99
C CYS A 174 -0.91 -16.86 -4.17
N MET A 175 -0.46 -16.46 -2.97
CA MET A 175 -1.19 -15.48 -2.17
C MET A 175 -0.84 -14.02 -2.47
N LEU A 176 0.19 -13.77 -3.28
CA LEU A 176 0.66 -12.42 -3.59
C LEU A 176 -0.11 -11.80 -4.77
N PRO A 177 -0.39 -10.48 -4.75
CA PRO A 177 -1.06 -9.80 -5.84
C PRO A 177 -0.16 -9.69 -7.08
N GLN A 178 -0.76 -9.49 -8.25
CA GLN A 178 0.00 -9.10 -9.43
C GLN A 178 0.52 -7.68 -9.24
N ALA A 179 1.84 -7.49 -9.34
CA ALA A 179 2.44 -6.16 -9.32
C ALA A 179 2.30 -5.50 -10.69
N ARG A 180 1.84 -4.24 -10.73
CA ARG A 180 1.54 -3.50 -11.96
C ARG A 180 2.04 -2.05 -11.86
N PRO A 181 2.13 -1.30 -12.98
CA PRO A 181 2.45 0.12 -12.96
C PRO A 181 1.52 0.93 -12.06
N SER A 182 2.00 2.07 -11.53
CA SER A 182 1.22 2.93 -10.62
C SER A 182 0.07 3.66 -11.32
N SER A 183 0.12 3.82 -12.65
CA SER A 183 -0.93 4.41 -13.48
C SER A 183 -1.32 3.44 -14.59
N GLU A 184 -2.42 2.74 -14.37
CA GLU A 184 -2.99 1.77 -15.30
C GLU A 184 -4.43 1.47 -14.86
N VAL A 185 -5.33 1.18 -15.79
CA VAL A 185 -6.67 0.71 -15.42
C VAL A 185 -6.56 -0.72 -14.90
N TYR A 186 -6.66 -0.88 -13.59
CA TYR A 186 -6.62 -2.18 -12.93
C TYR A 186 -7.91 -2.97 -13.08
N GLY A 187 -9.04 -2.26 -13.16
CA GLY A 187 -10.37 -2.81 -13.29
C GLY A 187 -11.45 -1.77 -13.04
N MET A 188 -12.70 -2.23 -13.08
CA MET A 188 -13.87 -1.40 -12.81
C MET A 188 -14.41 -1.70 -11.41
N THR A 189 -14.91 -0.69 -10.71
CA THR A 189 -15.67 -0.92 -9.48
C THR A 189 -16.90 -1.76 -9.74
N ASP A 190 -17.42 -2.41 -8.71
CA ASP A 190 -18.74 -3.02 -8.83
C ASP A 190 -19.83 -1.93 -8.84
N SER A 191 -20.79 -2.05 -9.77
CA SER A 191 -21.84 -1.05 -9.97
C SER A 191 -22.73 -0.80 -8.75
N THR A 192 -22.77 -1.74 -7.81
CA THR A 192 -23.58 -1.63 -6.59
C THR A 192 -23.06 -0.60 -5.58
N TYR A 193 -21.80 -0.18 -5.70
CA TYR A 193 -21.22 0.79 -4.76
C TYR A 193 -21.55 2.24 -5.11
N PHE A 194 -21.58 2.58 -6.41
CA PHE A 194 -21.72 3.95 -6.90
C PHE A 194 -22.87 4.12 -7.90
N ASN A 195 -23.79 3.15 -7.98
CA ASN A 195 -24.85 3.07 -9.01
C ASN A 195 -24.30 3.06 -10.44
N GLY A 196 -23.06 2.67 -10.65
CA GLY A 196 -22.34 2.60 -11.92
C GLY A 196 -20.93 2.08 -11.74
N GLU A 197 -20.26 1.78 -12.82
CA GLU A 197 -18.88 1.31 -12.83
C GLU A 197 -17.93 2.49 -13.00
N ILE A 198 -16.92 2.60 -12.14
CA ILE A 198 -15.87 3.62 -12.23
C ILE A 198 -14.52 2.92 -12.43
N PRO A 199 -13.67 3.36 -13.37
CA PRO A 199 -12.33 2.81 -13.55
C PRO A 199 -11.46 3.06 -12.30
N ILE A 200 -10.73 2.03 -11.84
CA ILE A 200 -9.67 2.19 -10.86
C ILE A 200 -8.37 2.26 -11.64
N ALA A 201 -7.77 3.46 -11.75
CA ALA A 201 -6.71 3.72 -12.72
C ALA A 201 -5.40 4.24 -12.12
N GLY A 202 -5.29 4.30 -10.81
CA GLY A 202 -4.06 4.70 -10.16
C GLY A 202 -3.93 4.15 -8.75
N ALA A 203 -2.73 3.72 -8.39
CA ALA A 203 -2.38 3.34 -7.02
C ALA A 203 -0.93 3.73 -6.74
N ALA A 204 -0.66 4.26 -5.56
CA ALA A 204 0.68 4.57 -5.11
C ALA A 204 0.75 4.62 -3.58
N GLY A 205 1.90 4.24 -3.02
CA GLY A 205 2.17 4.50 -1.62
C GLY A 205 2.12 5.99 -1.30
N ASP A 206 1.71 6.36 -0.09
CA ASP A 206 1.48 7.76 0.32
C ASP A 206 2.68 8.69 0.07
N GLN A 207 3.88 8.21 0.36
CA GLN A 207 5.09 8.99 0.18
C GLN A 207 5.46 9.16 -1.30
N GLN A 208 5.21 8.14 -2.13
CA GLN A 208 5.41 8.18 -3.58
C GLN A 208 4.36 9.08 -4.24
N ALA A 209 3.10 8.96 -3.82
CA ALA A 209 2.03 9.87 -4.27
C ALA A 209 2.37 11.33 -3.94
N ALA A 210 2.93 11.58 -2.74
CA ALA A 210 3.38 12.92 -2.36
C ALA A 210 4.56 13.40 -3.21
N LEU A 211 5.53 12.52 -3.54
CA LEU A 211 6.66 12.87 -4.42
C LEU A 211 6.15 13.28 -5.81
N PHE A 212 5.22 12.51 -6.36
CA PHE A 212 4.58 12.80 -7.65
C PHE A 212 3.76 14.08 -7.59
N GLY A 213 2.90 14.22 -6.57
CA GLY A 213 2.03 15.38 -6.38
C GLY A 213 2.79 16.70 -6.12
N GLN A 214 4.02 16.63 -5.58
CA GLN A 214 4.94 17.76 -5.46
C GLN A 214 5.74 18.01 -6.75
N THR A 215 5.36 17.34 -7.85
CA THR A 215 5.99 17.49 -9.18
C THR A 215 7.49 17.22 -9.22
N CYS A 216 8.00 16.35 -8.34
CA CYS A 216 9.42 15.97 -8.32
C CYS A 216 9.74 14.98 -9.45
N PHE A 217 9.57 15.39 -10.71
CA PHE A 217 9.69 14.53 -11.89
C PHE A 217 11.12 14.39 -12.39
N THR A 218 12.00 15.35 -12.04
CA THR A 218 13.38 15.36 -12.50
C THR A 218 14.30 14.69 -11.46
N PRO A 219 15.30 13.89 -11.89
CA PRO A 219 16.29 13.34 -10.97
C PRO A 219 16.96 14.43 -10.12
N GLY A 220 17.03 14.22 -8.81
CA GLY A 220 17.55 15.17 -7.81
C GLY A 220 16.46 16.02 -7.14
N GLU A 221 15.26 16.10 -7.69
CA GLU A 221 14.14 16.74 -7.02
C GLU A 221 13.65 15.87 -5.85
N ALA A 222 13.33 16.53 -4.74
CA ALA A 222 12.98 15.87 -3.50
C ALA A 222 11.82 16.57 -2.78
N LYS A 223 11.06 15.78 -2.05
CA LYS A 223 10.05 16.28 -1.12
C LYS A 223 10.37 15.81 0.31
N ASN A 224 9.91 16.52 1.29
CA ASN A 224 9.92 16.08 2.67
C ASN A 224 8.52 16.26 3.29
N THR A 225 7.94 15.16 3.78
CA THR A 225 6.67 15.19 4.49
C THR A 225 6.96 15.25 5.99
N TYR A 226 6.49 16.30 6.63
CA TYR A 226 6.56 16.47 8.07
C TYR A 226 5.21 16.15 8.72
N GLY A 227 5.17 15.11 9.54
CA GLY A 227 4.05 14.70 10.35
C GLY A 227 4.55 14.22 11.70
N THR A 228 3.98 13.16 12.26
CA THR A 228 4.51 12.45 13.44
C THR A 228 5.98 12.10 13.25
N GLY A 229 6.31 11.54 12.07
CA GLY A 229 7.66 11.39 11.54
C GLY A 229 7.98 12.40 10.44
N ALA A 230 9.18 12.30 9.87
CA ALA A 230 9.58 13.01 8.65
C ALA A 230 10.08 12.01 7.62
N PHE A 231 9.58 12.13 6.37
CA PHE A 231 9.88 11.21 5.27
C PHE A 231 10.37 11.99 4.06
N LEU A 232 11.67 11.92 3.84
CA LEU A 232 12.34 12.54 2.68
C LEU A 232 12.38 11.52 1.55
N LEU A 233 11.88 11.87 0.37
CA LEU A 233 12.07 11.11 -0.85
C LEU A 233 12.70 11.99 -1.92
N MET A 234 13.69 11.45 -2.64
CA MET A 234 14.35 12.11 -3.76
C MET A 234 14.26 11.21 -5.01
N ASN A 235 13.72 11.75 -6.09
CA ASN A 235 13.72 11.07 -7.39
C ASN A 235 15.15 10.85 -7.89
N THR A 236 15.49 9.63 -8.28
CA THR A 236 16.81 9.26 -8.82
C THR A 236 16.77 8.92 -10.32
N GLY A 237 15.60 9.02 -10.95
CA GLY A 237 15.40 8.72 -12.37
C GLY A 237 15.15 7.23 -12.64
N GLU A 238 15.42 6.81 -13.87
CA GLU A 238 15.10 5.46 -14.38
C GLU A 238 16.09 4.37 -13.93
N LYS A 239 17.05 4.69 -13.06
CA LYS A 239 18.03 3.72 -12.54
C LYS A 239 18.01 3.72 -11.00
N PRO A 240 18.00 2.55 -10.37
CA PRO A 240 18.14 2.48 -8.92
C PRO A 240 19.51 2.98 -8.48
N VAL A 241 19.52 3.81 -7.44
CA VAL A 241 20.74 4.29 -6.79
C VAL A 241 20.80 3.69 -5.40
N PHE A 242 21.88 2.98 -5.09
CA PHE A 242 22.07 2.37 -3.77
C PHE A 242 22.91 3.30 -2.89
N SER A 243 22.41 3.54 -1.67
CA SER A 243 23.07 4.40 -0.69
C SER A 243 24.02 3.59 0.21
N GLU A 244 25.23 4.08 0.41
CA GLU A 244 26.16 3.55 1.42
C GLU A 244 25.92 4.14 2.82
N ASN A 245 24.99 5.11 2.93
CA ASN A 245 24.73 5.87 4.16
C ASN A 245 23.35 5.54 4.79
N GLY A 246 22.79 4.36 4.50
CA GLY A 246 21.58 3.87 5.16
C GLY A 246 20.26 4.43 4.60
N LEU A 247 20.26 5.15 3.46
CA LEU A 247 19.03 5.48 2.76
C LEU A 247 18.48 4.25 2.04
N ILE A 248 17.17 4.18 1.91
CA ILE A 248 16.49 3.06 1.25
C ILE A 248 16.27 3.39 -0.21
N THR A 249 16.69 2.48 -1.11
CA THR A 249 16.32 2.54 -2.52
C THR A 249 14.93 1.94 -2.72
N THR A 250 14.04 2.65 -3.36
CA THR A 250 12.67 2.21 -3.61
C THR A 250 12.21 2.62 -5.01
N ILE A 251 11.05 2.10 -5.44
CA ILE A 251 10.39 2.58 -6.65
C ILE A 251 9.59 3.83 -6.32
N ALA A 252 9.75 4.89 -7.11
CA ALA A 252 8.96 6.10 -7.03
C ALA A 252 7.58 5.90 -7.67
N TRP A 253 7.55 5.46 -8.93
CA TRP A 253 6.33 5.09 -9.68
C TRP A 253 6.66 4.31 -10.94
N GLY A 254 5.64 3.61 -11.46
CA GLY A 254 5.63 3.06 -12.82
C GLY A 254 4.60 3.82 -13.65
N LEU A 255 5.04 4.42 -14.76
CA LEU A 255 4.21 5.25 -15.63
C LEU A 255 4.67 5.12 -17.08
N ASP A 256 3.75 4.93 -18.03
CA ASP A 256 4.02 4.87 -19.47
C ASP A 256 5.13 3.88 -19.87
N GLY A 257 5.16 2.71 -19.24
CA GLY A 257 6.16 1.66 -19.49
C GLY A 257 7.53 1.95 -18.91
N LYS A 258 7.69 3.01 -18.13
CA LYS A 258 8.93 3.38 -17.45
C LYS A 258 8.76 3.27 -15.94
N VAL A 259 9.87 3.00 -15.25
CA VAL A 259 9.95 2.99 -13.80
C VAL A 259 10.94 4.04 -13.34
N ASN A 260 10.49 4.90 -12.44
CA ASN A 260 11.36 5.84 -11.73
C ASN A 260 11.63 5.32 -10.32
N TYR A 261 12.84 5.54 -9.87
CA TYR A 261 13.32 5.15 -8.54
C TYR A 261 13.48 6.35 -7.64
N ALA A 262 13.54 6.10 -6.34
CA ALA A 262 13.79 7.12 -5.32
C ALA A 262 14.73 6.60 -4.24
N LEU A 263 15.46 7.53 -3.62
CA LEU A 263 16.10 7.34 -2.32
C LEU A 263 15.18 7.88 -1.23
N GLU A 264 15.00 7.11 -0.17
CA GLU A 264 14.17 7.46 0.97
C GLU A 264 14.98 7.51 2.28
N GLY A 265 14.81 8.61 3.03
CA GLY A 265 15.25 8.75 4.40
C GLY A 265 14.04 8.93 5.32
N SER A 266 13.98 8.16 6.41
CA SER A 266 12.86 8.18 7.34
C SER A 266 13.31 8.53 8.75
N ILE A 267 12.63 9.51 9.37
CA ILE A 267 12.77 9.87 10.77
C ILE A 267 11.42 9.60 11.45
N PHE A 268 11.34 8.59 12.30
CA PHE A 268 10.07 8.13 12.85
C PHE A 268 9.47 9.05 13.92
N VAL A 269 10.27 9.90 14.54
CA VAL A 269 9.85 10.86 15.56
C VAL A 269 10.33 12.25 15.17
N ALA A 270 9.47 13.06 14.58
CA ALA A 270 9.75 14.45 14.19
C ALA A 270 8.72 15.40 14.82
N GLY A 271 7.55 15.57 14.23
CA GLY A 271 6.48 16.40 14.79
C GLY A 271 5.99 15.92 16.16
N ALA A 272 6.01 14.62 16.41
CA ALA A 272 5.67 14.06 17.72
C ALA A 272 6.58 14.58 18.84
N ALA A 273 7.87 14.87 18.56
CA ALA A 273 8.78 15.45 19.53
C ALA A 273 8.42 16.91 19.88
N ILE A 274 7.78 17.63 18.95
CA ILE A 274 7.35 19.02 19.17
C ILE A 274 6.06 19.08 19.97
N GLN A 275 5.19 18.07 19.80
CA GLN A 275 3.92 17.96 20.52
C GLN A 275 4.11 17.49 21.97
N TRP A 276 5.19 16.78 22.26
CA TRP A 276 5.54 16.29 23.60
C TRP A 276 6.10 17.41 24.48
#